data_22998451dbcf053447e969fc05c3eaa7
#
_entry.id   22998451dbcf053447e969fc05c3eaa7
#
_cell.length_a   1.000
_cell.length_b   1.000
_cell.length_c   1.000
_cell.angle_alpha   90.00
_cell.angle_beta   90.00
_cell.angle_gamma   90.00
#
_symmetry.space_group_name_H-M   'P 1'
#
loop_
_entity.id
_entity.type
_entity.pdbx_description
1 polymer ?
#
loop_
_entity_poly.entity_id
_entity_poly.type
_entity_poly.pdbx_seq_one_letter_code
_entity_poly.pdbx_strand_id
1 'polypeptide(L)'
;MKKQLLLLVALLFAATTWTQAQTVLDFKLVNNTGYTFYAVYLTDTDTEDWGEDILPDAMVEDGDVIDITFDYIDDETICTWDLKLTEDASEETWVYLNELDLCEAKIVTIYIDEDGEYAFEIE
;
A
#
# COMPACT_ATOMS: atom_id res chain seq x y z
N MET A 1 40.86 25.17 13.67
CA MET A 1 39.55 25.51 14.28
C MET A 1 38.52 25.90 13.26
N LYS A 2 38.84 26.87 12.43
CA LYS A 2 37.87 27.31 11.40
C LYS A 2 37.57 26.22 10.37
N LYS A 3 38.53 25.35 10.11
CA LYS A 3 38.37 24.25 9.17
C LYS A 3 37.36 23.22 9.66
N GLN A 4 37.29 23.03 10.97
CA GLN A 4 36.37 22.06 11.56
C GLN A 4 34.89 22.50 11.40
N LEU A 5 34.66 23.78 11.51
CA LEU A 5 33.32 24.33 11.31
C LEU A 5 32.81 24.11 9.89
N LEU A 6 33.69 24.29 8.91
CA LEU A 6 33.34 24.09 7.52
C LEU A 6 32.98 22.63 7.22
N LEU A 7 33.72 21.71 7.83
CA LEU A 7 33.43 20.30 7.66
C LEU A 7 32.09 19.91 8.24
N LEU A 8 31.71 20.47 9.37
CA LEU A 8 30.43 20.20 10.00
C LEU A 8 29.26 20.65 9.12
N VAL A 9 29.40 21.81 8.49
CA VAL A 9 28.38 22.30 7.60
C VAL A 9 28.19 21.39 6.40
N ALA A 10 29.28 20.91 5.82
CA ALA A 10 29.23 19.99 4.70
C ALA A 10 28.54 18.68 5.05
N LEU A 11 28.77 18.17 6.25
CA LEU A 11 28.13 16.95 6.72
C LEU A 11 26.63 17.10 6.88
N LEU A 12 26.18 18.24 7.38
CA LEU A 12 24.77 18.50 7.50
C LEU A 12 24.08 18.51 6.15
N PHE A 13 24.73 19.07 5.15
CA PHE A 13 24.19 19.07 3.79
C PHE A 13 24.04 17.66 3.26
N ALA A 14 25.03 16.82 3.45
CA ALA A 14 25.00 15.46 2.96
C ALA A 14 23.86 14.64 3.59
N ALA A 15 23.55 14.91 4.84
CA ALA A 15 22.53 14.17 5.57
C ALA A 15 21.10 14.48 5.10
N THR A 16 20.89 15.61 4.45
CA THR A 16 19.54 16.04 4.08
C THR A 16 19.14 15.74 2.66
N THR A 17 20.03 15.22 1.83
CA THR A 17 19.77 15.09 0.39
C THR A 17 19.23 13.75 -0.06
N TRP A 18 19.03 12.80 0.83
CA TRP A 18 18.78 11.41 0.44
C TRP A 18 17.48 10.81 0.91
N THR A 19 16.52 11.60 1.35
CA THR A 19 15.21 11.07 1.68
C THR A 19 14.44 10.85 0.39
N GLN A 20 14.09 9.59 0.11
CA GLN A 20 13.18 9.31 -0.98
C GLN A 20 11.82 9.90 -0.66
N ALA A 21 11.24 10.58 -1.64
CA ALA A 21 9.89 11.10 -1.50
C ALA A 21 8.93 9.91 -1.48
N GLN A 22 8.24 9.74 -0.37
CA GLN A 22 7.13 8.79 -0.27
C GLN A 22 5.86 9.52 -0.62
N THR A 23 4.94 8.83 -1.30
CA THR A 23 3.64 9.43 -1.57
C THR A 23 2.75 9.26 -0.34
N VAL A 24 1.74 10.15 -0.22
CA VAL A 24 0.79 10.04 0.90
C VAL A 24 -0.07 8.78 0.78
N LEU A 25 -0.13 8.18 -0.40
CA LEU A 25 -0.93 6.98 -0.65
C LEU A 25 -0.19 5.69 -0.33
N ASP A 26 1.10 5.74 -0.08
CA ASP A 26 1.87 4.54 0.23
C ASP A 26 1.40 3.92 1.55
N PHE A 27 1.24 2.61 1.55
CA PHE A 27 0.76 1.91 2.74
C PHE A 27 1.31 0.49 2.79
N LYS A 28 1.19 -0.12 3.96
CA LYS A 28 1.50 -1.54 4.14
C LYS A 28 0.21 -2.33 4.11
N LEU A 29 0.20 -3.40 3.34
CA LEU A 29 -0.93 -4.32 3.28
C LEU A 29 -0.60 -5.53 4.13
N VAL A 30 -1.45 -5.82 5.12
CA VAL A 30 -1.28 -6.95 6.04
C VAL A 30 -2.37 -7.96 5.77
N ASN A 31 -1.99 -9.19 5.51
CA ASN A 31 -2.93 -10.30 5.36
C ASN A 31 -3.09 -11.03 6.69
N ASN A 32 -4.23 -10.85 7.32
CA ASN A 32 -4.56 -11.52 8.59
C ASN A 32 -5.85 -12.32 8.44
N THR A 33 -5.98 -13.03 7.31
CA THR A 33 -7.22 -13.75 6.98
C THR A 33 -7.14 -15.25 7.18
N GLY A 34 -5.95 -15.82 7.23
CA GLY A 34 -5.75 -17.27 7.20
C GLY A 34 -5.68 -17.84 5.78
N TYR A 35 -5.83 -17.01 4.76
CA TYR A 35 -5.82 -17.43 3.35
C TYR A 35 -4.69 -16.76 2.60
N THR A 36 -4.33 -17.30 1.44
CA THR A 36 -3.32 -16.74 0.55
C THR A 36 -3.99 -15.92 -0.53
N PHE A 37 -3.49 -14.71 -0.80
CA PHE A 37 -3.96 -13.89 -1.91
C PHE A 37 -3.08 -14.15 -3.12
N TYR A 38 -3.69 -14.50 -4.24
CA TYR A 38 -2.99 -14.79 -5.49
C TYR A 38 -2.92 -13.61 -6.43
N ALA A 39 -3.82 -12.66 -6.29
CA ALA A 39 -3.82 -11.43 -7.06
C ALA A 39 -4.49 -10.32 -6.24
N VAL A 40 -3.98 -9.11 -6.39
CA VAL A 40 -4.54 -7.91 -5.74
C VAL A 40 -4.56 -6.79 -6.77
N TYR A 41 -5.71 -6.18 -6.94
CA TYR A 41 -5.90 -5.02 -7.81
C TYR A 41 -6.35 -3.84 -6.98
N LEU A 42 -5.89 -2.66 -7.35
CA LEU A 42 -6.20 -1.43 -6.65
C LEU A 42 -6.53 -0.35 -7.68
N THR A 43 -7.65 0.33 -7.50
CA THR A 43 -8.04 1.42 -8.38
C THR A 43 -8.75 2.50 -7.56
N ASP A 44 -8.74 3.74 -8.05
CA ASP A 44 -9.51 4.76 -7.38
C ASP A 44 -11.00 4.47 -7.55
N THR A 45 -11.80 4.91 -6.57
CA THR A 45 -13.20 4.55 -6.49
C THR A 45 -14.02 5.03 -7.69
N ASP A 46 -13.57 6.08 -8.35
CA ASP A 46 -14.28 6.67 -9.48
C ASP A 46 -13.94 6.03 -10.83
N THR A 47 -12.96 5.14 -10.85
CA THR A 47 -12.49 4.49 -12.08
C THR A 47 -13.01 3.06 -12.16
N GLU A 48 -13.51 2.66 -13.34
CA GLU A 48 -14.00 1.30 -13.55
C GLU A 48 -12.91 0.33 -14.02
N ASP A 49 -11.74 0.84 -14.39
CA ASP A 49 -10.65 0.03 -14.89
C ASP A 49 -9.72 -0.37 -13.75
N TRP A 50 -9.65 -1.65 -13.45
CA TRP A 50 -8.81 -2.18 -12.38
C TRP A 50 -7.32 -2.15 -12.68
N GLY A 51 -6.92 -1.97 -13.94
CA GLY A 51 -5.52 -1.91 -14.28
C GLY A 51 -4.82 -3.24 -14.11
N GLU A 52 -3.63 -3.21 -13.53
CA GLU A 52 -2.78 -4.39 -13.39
C GLU A 52 -2.77 -4.92 -11.96
N ASP A 53 -2.48 -6.22 -11.84
CA ASP A 53 -2.23 -6.84 -10.55
C ASP A 53 -1.01 -6.18 -9.90
N ILE A 54 -1.18 -5.69 -8.68
CA ILE A 54 -0.08 -5.05 -7.95
C ILE A 54 0.88 -6.06 -7.33
N LEU A 55 0.60 -7.36 -7.51
CA LEU A 55 1.46 -8.46 -7.05
C LEU A 55 1.89 -9.33 -8.23
N PRO A 56 2.56 -8.79 -9.24
CA PRO A 56 2.75 -9.52 -10.50
C PRO A 56 3.49 -10.84 -10.36
N ASP A 57 4.39 -10.97 -9.41
CA ASP A 57 5.22 -12.16 -9.23
C ASP A 57 5.17 -12.74 -7.84
N ALA A 58 4.20 -12.32 -7.02
CA ALA A 58 4.18 -12.71 -5.62
C ALA A 58 2.77 -13.04 -5.15
N MET A 59 2.72 -13.87 -4.14
CA MET A 59 1.50 -14.15 -3.38
C MET A 59 1.64 -13.49 -2.02
N VAL A 60 0.52 -13.18 -1.40
CA VAL A 60 0.51 -12.68 -0.03
C VAL A 60 -0.08 -13.76 0.85
N GLU A 61 0.78 -14.44 1.59
CA GLU A 61 0.34 -15.48 2.50
C GLU A 61 -0.18 -14.89 3.80
N ASP A 62 -0.90 -15.67 4.57
CA ASP A 62 -1.38 -15.26 5.87
C ASP A 62 -0.19 -14.84 6.75
N GLY A 63 -0.31 -13.66 7.36
CA GLY A 63 0.75 -13.09 8.18
C GLY A 63 1.74 -12.22 7.42
N ASP A 64 1.69 -12.23 6.10
CA ASP A 64 2.60 -11.42 5.29
C ASP A 64 2.22 -9.94 5.33
N VAL A 65 3.25 -9.10 5.26
CA VAL A 65 3.13 -7.65 5.16
C VAL A 65 3.86 -7.22 3.91
N ILE A 66 3.17 -6.53 3.01
CA ILE A 66 3.80 -6.03 1.80
C ILE A 66 3.67 -4.52 1.72
N ASP A 67 4.68 -3.89 1.14
CA ASP A 67 4.68 -2.44 0.93
C ASP A 67 4.05 -2.13 -0.43
N ILE A 68 3.00 -1.32 -0.41
CA ILE A 68 2.35 -0.83 -1.62
C ILE A 68 2.81 0.61 -1.82
N THR A 69 3.45 0.86 -2.95
CA THR A 69 3.99 2.19 -3.25
C THR A 69 3.39 2.72 -4.55
N PHE A 70 3.21 4.02 -4.59
CA PHE A 70 2.70 4.72 -5.75
C PHE A 70 3.84 5.51 -6.39
N ASP A 71 3.92 5.47 -7.72
CA ASP A 71 5.04 6.09 -8.44
C ASP A 71 5.02 7.61 -8.34
N TYR A 72 3.83 8.20 -8.37
CA TYR A 72 3.69 9.64 -8.21
C TYR A 72 2.26 10.00 -7.82
N ILE A 73 2.10 11.21 -7.31
CA ILE A 73 0.80 11.76 -6.96
C ILE A 73 0.58 13.03 -7.75
N ASP A 74 -0.57 13.14 -8.40
CA ASP A 74 -1.01 14.34 -9.09
C ASP A 74 -1.41 15.45 -8.12
N ASP A 75 -1.56 16.66 -8.64
CA ASP A 75 -2.11 17.79 -7.89
C ASP A 75 -3.53 17.49 -7.39
N GLU A 76 -4.24 16.58 -8.06
CA GLU A 76 -5.58 16.15 -7.66
C GLU A 76 -5.52 14.77 -7.04
N THR A 77 -4.90 14.67 -5.88
CA THR A 77 -4.77 13.39 -5.19
C THR A 77 -6.15 12.83 -4.83
N ILE A 78 -6.42 11.62 -5.30
CA ILE A 78 -7.64 10.89 -4.95
C ILE A 78 -7.32 10.03 -3.75
N CYS A 79 -8.09 10.19 -2.68
CA CYS A 79 -7.84 9.47 -1.43
C CYS A 79 -8.59 8.16 -1.31
N THR A 80 -9.73 8.05 -1.97
CA THR A 80 -10.60 6.88 -1.82
C THR A 80 -10.35 5.87 -2.93
N TRP A 81 -10.02 4.65 -2.54
CA TRP A 81 -9.63 3.58 -3.46
C TRP A 81 -10.41 2.31 -3.17
N ASP A 82 -10.59 1.52 -4.21
CA ASP A 82 -11.18 0.19 -4.09
C ASP A 82 -10.11 -0.86 -4.33
N LEU A 83 -10.24 -1.96 -3.62
CA LEU A 83 -9.32 -3.07 -3.72
C LEU A 83 -10.10 -4.33 -4.04
N LYS A 84 -9.60 -5.15 -4.97
CA LYS A 84 -10.11 -6.49 -5.13
C LYS A 84 -8.97 -7.48 -5.04
N LEU A 85 -9.26 -8.61 -4.44
CA LEU A 85 -8.28 -9.66 -4.28
C LEU A 85 -8.93 -11.01 -4.51
N THR A 86 -8.11 -12.02 -4.74
CA THR A 86 -8.61 -13.38 -4.84
C THR A 86 -7.75 -14.32 -4.01
N GLU A 87 -8.41 -15.21 -3.28
CA GLU A 87 -7.77 -16.35 -2.63
C GLU A 87 -7.81 -17.59 -3.50
N ASP A 88 -8.27 -17.45 -4.72
CA ASP A 88 -8.46 -18.54 -5.68
C ASP A 88 -7.36 -18.45 -6.76
N ALA A 89 -6.53 -19.47 -6.83
CA ALA A 89 -5.45 -19.52 -7.81
C ALA A 89 -5.95 -19.47 -9.26
N SER A 90 -7.21 -19.87 -9.50
CA SER A 90 -7.81 -19.81 -10.83
C SER A 90 -8.40 -18.44 -11.16
N GLU A 91 -8.43 -17.52 -10.19
CA GLU A 91 -8.95 -16.17 -10.35
C GLU A 91 -10.42 -16.13 -10.80
N GLU A 92 -11.21 -17.07 -10.34
CA GLU A 92 -12.64 -17.13 -10.69
C GLU A 92 -13.54 -16.43 -9.67
N THR A 93 -13.07 -16.30 -8.43
CA THR A 93 -13.84 -15.65 -7.36
C THR A 93 -13.06 -14.46 -6.81
N TRP A 94 -13.77 -13.38 -6.50
CA TRP A 94 -13.14 -12.13 -6.09
C TRP A 94 -13.77 -11.56 -4.84
N VAL A 95 -12.94 -10.93 -4.03
CA VAL A 95 -13.35 -10.18 -2.85
C VAL A 95 -13.10 -8.70 -3.13
N TYR A 96 -14.08 -7.88 -2.80
CA TYR A 96 -14.01 -6.43 -3.01
C TYR A 96 -14.03 -5.70 -1.68
N LEU A 97 -13.05 -4.83 -1.48
CA LEU A 97 -12.99 -3.95 -0.31
C LEU A 97 -13.00 -2.52 -0.85
N ASN A 98 -14.09 -1.82 -0.61
CA ASN A 98 -14.36 -0.53 -1.23
C ASN A 98 -14.11 0.62 -0.27
N GLU A 99 -13.79 1.77 -0.84
CA GLU A 99 -13.70 3.03 -0.11
C GLU A 99 -12.62 3.04 0.97
N LEU A 100 -11.43 2.53 0.63
CA LEU A 100 -10.27 2.66 1.49
C LEU A 100 -9.74 4.10 1.37
N ASP A 101 -9.59 4.77 2.52
CA ASP A 101 -9.01 6.11 2.55
C ASP A 101 -7.48 5.99 2.66
N LEU A 102 -6.80 5.99 1.53
CA LEU A 102 -5.36 5.82 1.50
C LEU A 102 -4.59 7.06 1.92
N CYS A 103 -5.22 8.22 1.96
CA CYS A 103 -4.59 9.42 2.50
C CYS A 103 -4.40 9.32 4.02
N GLU A 104 -5.28 8.61 4.69
CA GLU A 104 -5.21 8.38 6.14
C GLU A 104 -4.47 7.10 6.50
N ALA A 105 -4.54 6.09 5.62
CA ALA A 105 -4.01 4.78 5.91
C ALA A 105 -2.50 4.72 5.77
N LYS A 106 -1.82 4.19 6.77
CA LYS A 106 -0.43 3.78 6.70
C LYS A 106 -0.33 2.28 6.69
N ILE A 107 -1.27 1.62 7.34
CA ILE A 107 -1.37 0.16 7.39
C ILE A 107 -2.83 -0.20 7.13
N VAL A 108 -3.04 -1.09 6.18
CA VAL A 108 -4.34 -1.68 5.90
C VAL A 108 -4.26 -3.15 6.25
N THR A 109 -4.98 -3.57 7.25
CA THR A 109 -5.03 -4.97 7.68
C THR A 109 -6.33 -5.59 7.19
N ILE A 110 -6.21 -6.66 6.41
CA ILE A 110 -7.35 -7.42 5.92
C ILE A 110 -7.55 -8.62 6.82
N TYR A 111 -8.76 -8.83 7.29
CA TYR A 111 -9.08 -9.92 8.21
C TYR A 111 -10.46 -10.49 7.91
N ILE A 112 -10.79 -11.60 8.57
CA ILE A 112 -12.12 -12.21 8.47
C ILE A 112 -12.86 -11.85 9.77
N ASP A 113 -14.04 -11.28 9.64
CA ASP A 113 -14.82 -10.84 10.80
C ASP A 113 -15.60 -12.00 11.44
N GLU A 114 -16.39 -11.68 12.45
CA GLU A 114 -17.16 -12.70 13.19
C GLU A 114 -18.19 -13.41 12.35
N ASP A 115 -18.64 -12.78 11.28
CA ASP A 115 -19.61 -13.37 10.35
C ASP A 115 -18.95 -14.19 9.25
N GLY A 116 -17.63 -14.27 9.25
CA GLY A 116 -16.88 -14.98 8.23
C GLY A 116 -16.67 -14.18 6.95
N GLU A 117 -16.84 -12.88 7.00
CA GLU A 117 -16.70 -11.99 5.84
C GLU A 117 -15.38 -11.24 5.89
N TYR A 118 -14.89 -10.87 4.71
CA TYR A 118 -13.69 -10.05 4.59
C TYR A 118 -13.97 -8.63 5.08
N ALA A 119 -13.03 -8.12 5.86
CA ALA A 119 -13.10 -6.77 6.39
C ALA A 119 -11.70 -6.17 6.41
N PHE A 120 -11.60 -4.87 6.65
CA PHE A 120 -10.30 -4.22 6.76
C PHE A 120 -10.29 -3.20 7.89
N GLU A 121 -9.10 -2.98 8.44
CA GLU A 121 -8.84 -1.93 9.41
C GLU A 121 -7.73 -1.03 8.88
N ILE A 122 -7.84 0.26 9.16
CA ILE A 122 -6.87 1.28 8.74
C ILE A 122 -6.19 1.85 9.98
N GLU A 123 -4.87 1.94 9.89
CA GLU A 123 -4.07 2.61 10.92
C GLU A 123 -3.17 3.68 10.32
#